data_4b620c7133180528eda1b763cf55d827
#
_entry.id   4b620c7133180528eda1b763cf55d827
#
_cell.length_a   1.000
_cell.length_b   1.000
_cell.length_c   1.000
_cell.angle_alpha   90.00
_cell.angle_beta   90.00
_cell.angle_gamma   90.00
#
_symmetry.space_group_name_H-M   'P 1'
#
loop_
_entity.id
_entity.type
_entity.pdbx_description
1 polymer ?
#
loop_
_entity_poly.entity_id
_entity_poly.type
_entity_poly.pdbx_seq_one_letter_code
_entity_poly.pdbx_strand_id
1 'polypeptide(L)'
;MYVISDNIDTQMGFRIAGIEGIVVHEYNELKAAVESVLKDASIGILLLTTKLYEMDRDYFLDLKLNLRRPLIVEISDRHKSHEIQSMLDETI
;
A
#
# COMPACT_ATOMS: atom_id res chain seq x y z
N MET A 1 8.07 4.80 2.02
CA MET A 1 6.89 3.95 2.24
C MET A 1 5.63 4.71 1.87
N TYR A 2 4.73 4.07 1.18
CA TYR A 2 3.51 4.70 0.67
C TYR A 2 2.34 3.73 0.80
N VAL A 3 1.16 4.21 1.16
CA VAL A 3 -0.02 3.36 1.31
C VAL A 3 -1.11 3.75 0.33
N ILE A 4 -1.71 2.76 -0.32
CA ILE A 4 -2.93 2.93 -1.12
C ILE A 4 -4.00 2.09 -0.45
N SER A 5 -5.07 2.74 0.00
CA SER A 5 -6.12 2.12 0.80
C SER A 5 -7.49 2.39 0.20
N ASP A 6 -8.42 1.46 0.40
CA ASP A 6 -9.83 1.69 0.11
C ASP A 6 -10.58 2.28 1.31
N ASN A 7 -9.89 2.42 2.45
CA ASN A 7 -10.47 2.84 3.71
C ASN A 7 -9.72 4.06 4.25
N ILE A 8 -10.47 5.15 4.47
CA ILE A 8 -9.86 6.39 4.95
C ILE A 8 -9.27 6.25 6.36
N ASP A 9 -9.87 5.44 7.21
CA ASP A 9 -9.37 5.24 8.57
C ASP A 9 -8.01 4.56 8.56
N THR A 10 -7.82 3.60 7.68
CA THR A 10 -6.54 2.92 7.49
C THR A 10 -5.48 3.92 7.00
N GLN A 11 -5.81 4.73 6.00
CA GLN A 11 -4.89 5.72 5.48
C GLN A 11 -4.52 6.76 6.53
N MET A 12 -5.49 7.21 7.32
CA MET A 12 -5.25 8.16 8.41
C MET A 12 -4.35 7.57 9.49
N GLY A 13 -4.55 6.30 9.82
CA GLY A 13 -3.68 5.61 10.78
C GLY A 13 -2.22 5.58 10.34
N PHE A 14 -1.97 5.30 9.08
CA PHE A 14 -0.62 5.34 8.53
C PHE A 14 -0.06 6.76 8.51
N ARG A 15 -0.88 7.74 8.20
CA ARG A 15 -0.46 9.13 8.18
C ARG A 15 -0.03 9.62 9.56
N ILE A 16 -0.73 9.20 10.62
CA ILE A 16 -0.33 9.50 11.99
C ILE A 16 1.05 8.91 12.29
N ALA A 17 1.35 7.75 11.72
CA ALA A 17 2.66 7.11 11.85
C ALA A 17 3.72 7.71 10.91
N GLY A 18 3.38 8.75 10.16
CA GLY A 18 4.33 9.42 9.27
C GLY A 18 4.41 8.81 7.87
N ILE A 19 3.45 7.99 7.49
CA ILE A 19 3.43 7.32 6.18
C ILE A 19 2.41 8.02 5.28
N GLU A 20 2.87 8.50 4.13
CA GLU A 20 2.01 9.13 3.15
C GLU A 20 1.19 8.09 2.39
N GLY A 21 0.04 8.53 1.88
CA GLY A 21 -0.79 7.65 1.10
C GLY A 21 -2.04 8.33 0.58
N ILE A 22 -2.82 7.54 -0.16
CA ILE A 22 -4.09 8.02 -0.72
C ILE A 22 -5.17 6.97 -0.53
N VAL A 23 -6.42 7.43 -0.64
CA VAL A 23 -7.59 6.55 -0.63
C VAL A 23 -8.15 6.48 -2.04
N VAL A 24 -8.41 5.25 -2.52
CA VAL A 24 -9.02 5.02 -3.83
C VAL A 24 -10.16 4.02 -3.68
N HIS A 25 -11.18 4.12 -4.52
CA HIS A 25 -12.33 3.23 -4.46
C HIS A 25 -12.56 2.47 -5.76
N GLU A 26 -12.08 3.00 -6.87
CA GLU A 26 -12.31 2.43 -8.19
C GLU A 26 -11.01 1.90 -8.79
N TYR A 27 -11.14 0.92 -9.67
CA TYR A 27 -10.00 0.29 -10.32
C TYR A 27 -9.14 1.29 -11.09
N ASN A 28 -9.77 2.22 -11.81
CA ASN A 28 -9.04 3.24 -12.58
C ASN A 28 -8.20 4.14 -11.67
N GLU A 29 -8.74 4.50 -10.51
CA GLU A 29 -8.01 5.28 -9.52
C GLU A 29 -6.84 4.49 -8.95
N LEU A 30 -7.06 3.22 -8.66
CA LEU A 30 -6.03 2.33 -8.16
C LEU A 30 -4.88 2.21 -9.16
N LYS A 31 -5.22 1.98 -10.42
CA LYS A 31 -4.24 1.81 -11.49
C LYS A 31 -3.38 3.05 -11.64
N ALA A 32 -4.00 4.22 -11.67
CA ALA A 32 -3.30 5.50 -11.79
C ALA A 32 -2.38 5.75 -10.59
N ALA A 33 -2.84 5.43 -9.39
CA ALA A 33 -2.05 5.58 -8.17
C ALA A 33 -0.83 4.66 -8.18
N VAL A 34 -1.01 3.41 -8.57
CA VAL A 34 0.09 2.44 -8.66
C VAL A 34 1.12 2.90 -9.69
N GLU A 35 0.69 3.34 -10.86
CA GLU A 35 1.59 3.83 -11.89
C GLU A 35 2.41 5.02 -11.40
N SER A 36 1.80 5.92 -10.65
CA SER A 36 2.49 7.05 -10.06
C SER A 36 3.56 6.61 -9.07
N VAL A 37 3.23 5.62 -8.24
CA VAL A 37 4.18 5.06 -7.27
C VAL A 37 5.35 4.38 -7.98
N LEU A 38 5.08 3.64 -9.05
CA LEU A 38 6.13 2.95 -9.79
C LEU A 38 7.13 3.91 -10.44
N LYS A 39 6.69 5.13 -10.75
CA LYS A 39 7.55 6.17 -11.33
C LYS A 39 8.37 6.91 -10.28
N ASP A 40 8.02 6.77 -9.02
CA ASP A 40 8.69 7.51 -7.94
C ASP A 40 9.74 6.61 -7.28
N ALA A 41 11.00 6.86 -7.64
CA ALA A 41 12.12 6.09 -7.14
C ALA A 41 12.36 6.24 -5.62
N SER A 42 11.75 7.25 -5.00
CA SER A 42 11.89 7.46 -3.56
C SER A 42 11.03 6.50 -2.74
N ILE A 43 10.04 5.86 -3.36
CA ILE A 43 9.15 4.92 -2.69
C ILE A 43 9.74 3.52 -2.77
N GLY A 44 10.20 3.01 -1.63
CA GLY A 44 10.77 1.67 -1.55
C GLY A 44 9.79 0.58 -1.17
N ILE A 45 8.69 0.95 -0.50
CA ILE A 45 7.67 0.01 -0.06
C ILE A 45 6.29 0.59 -0.36
N LEU A 46 5.45 -0.21 -1.02
CA LEU A 46 4.06 0.12 -1.30
C LEU A 46 3.16 -0.80 -0.48
N LEU A 47 2.34 -0.21 0.38
CA LEU A 47 1.35 -0.93 1.18
C LEU A 47 0.01 -0.85 0.48
N LEU A 48 -0.65 -2.00 0.27
CA LEU A 48 -1.94 -2.09 -0.39
C LEU A 48 -2.91 -2.84 0.50
N THR A 49 -4.10 -2.28 0.70
CA THR A 49 -5.14 -3.01 1.44
C THR A 49 -5.59 -4.22 0.65
N THR A 50 -6.00 -5.27 1.36
CA THR A 50 -6.41 -6.55 0.78
C THR A 50 -7.48 -6.36 -0.29
N LYS A 51 -8.46 -5.51 -0.05
CA LYS A 51 -9.56 -5.29 -0.98
C LYS A 51 -9.07 -4.74 -2.31
N LEU A 52 -8.13 -3.79 -2.29
CA LEU A 52 -7.53 -3.25 -3.50
C LEU A 52 -6.64 -4.26 -4.20
N TYR A 53 -5.89 -5.02 -3.42
CA TYR A 53 -5.02 -6.06 -3.95
C TYR A 53 -5.83 -7.10 -4.73
N GLU A 54 -7.00 -7.46 -4.22
CA GLU A 54 -7.86 -8.45 -4.86
C GLU A 54 -8.57 -7.95 -6.11
N MET A 55 -8.63 -6.63 -6.31
CA MET A 55 -9.19 -6.07 -7.55
C MET A 55 -8.43 -6.53 -8.80
N ASP A 56 -7.11 -6.74 -8.66
CA ASP A 56 -6.28 -7.23 -9.76
C ASP A 56 -5.08 -8.00 -9.18
N ARG A 57 -5.39 -9.11 -8.54
CA ARG A 57 -4.39 -9.93 -7.84
C ARG A 57 -3.26 -10.37 -8.78
N ASP A 58 -3.60 -10.76 -10.00
CA ASP A 58 -2.60 -11.22 -10.97
C ASP A 58 -1.61 -10.12 -11.34
N TYR A 59 -2.09 -8.91 -11.51
CA TYR A 59 -1.25 -7.75 -11.80
C TYR A 59 -0.27 -7.47 -10.66
N PHE A 60 -0.78 -7.43 -9.43
CA PHE A 60 0.07 -7.15 -8.27
C PHE A 60 1.03 -8.28 -7.97
N LEU A 61 0.61 -9.51 -8.18
CA LEU A 61 1.49 -10.66 -8.03
C LEU A 61 2.64 -10.60 -9.05
N ASP A 62 2.32 -10.24 -10.29
CA ASP A 62 3.33 -10.05 -11.34
C ASP A 62 4.34 -8.96 -10.95
N LEU A 63 3.85 -7.84 -10.42
CA LEU A 63 4.72 -6.77 -9.93
C LEU A 63 5.63 -7.25 -8.81
N LYS A 64 5.11 -8.02 -7.87
CA LYS A 64 5.90 -8.59 -6.77
C LYS A 64 7.04 -9.47 -7.27
N LEU A 65 6.77 -10.26 -8.29
CA LEU A 65 7.74 -11.23 -8.80
C LEU A 65 8.79 -10.59 -9.70
N ASN A 66 8.46 -9.52 -10.39
CA ASN A 66 9.29 -8.95 -11.44
C ASN A 66 9.96 -7.62 -11.09
N LEU A 67 9.48 -6.93 -10.07
CA LEU A 67 10.03 -5.64 -9.68
C LEU A 67 10.84 -5.75 -8.40
N ARG A 68 12.00 -5.10 -8.37
CA ARG A 68 12.79 -4.97 -7.15
C ARG A 68 12.23 -3.86 -6.25
N ARG A 69 11.68 -2.82 -6.85
CA ARG A 69 11.11 -1.65 -6.16
C ARG A 69 9.84 -1.22 -6.87
N PRO A 70 8.86 -0.77 -6.10
CA PRO A 70 8.75 -0.89 -4.65
C PRO A 70 8.44 -2.32 -4.22
N LEU A 71 8.75 -2.67 -2.98
CA LEU A 71 8.28 -3.91 -2.39
C LEU A 71 6.78 -3.75 -2.11
N ILE A 72 5.96 -4.66 -2.65
CA ILE A 72 4.51 -4.58 -2.48
C ILE A 72 4.09 -5.46 -1.31
N VAL A 73 3.41 -4.87 -0.34
CA VAL A 73 2.95 -5.56 0.86
C VAL A 73 1.44 -5.44 0.96
N GLU A 74 0.76 -6.56 1.02
CA GLU A 74 -0.69 -6.61 1.24
C GLU A 74 -0.97 -6.44 2.72
N ILE A 75 -1.87 -5.52 3.06
CA ILE A 75 -2.26 -5.28 4.45
C ILE A 75 -3.77 -5.42 4.59
N SER A 76 -4.19 -6.00 5.71
CA SER A 76 -5.61 -6.07 6.03
C SER A 76 -6.09 -4.74 6.61
N ASP A 77 -7.28 -4.30 6.19
CA ASP A 77 -7.92 -3.11 6.74
C ASP A 77 -8.36 -3.29 8.20
N ARG A 78 -8.25 -4.52 8.73
CA ARG A 78 -8.53 -4.82 10.13
C ARG A 78 -7.41 -4.38 11.07
N HIS A 79 -6.22 -4.10 10.55
CA HIS A 79 -5.10 -3.65 11.38
C HIS A 79 -5.38 -2.26 11.95
N LYS A 80 -5.17 -2.13 13.24
CA LYS A 80 -5.22 -0.84 13.93
C LYS A 80 -3.85 -0.18 13.83
N SER A 81 -3.81 1.15 13.99
CA SER A 81 -2.57 1.91 13.84
C SER A 81 -1.42 1.36 14.69
N HIS A 82 -1.68 0.94 15.92
CA HIS A 82 -0.62 0.44 16.79
C HIS A 82 -0.09 -0.92 16.34
N GLU A 83 -0.95 -1.76 15.73
CA GLU A 83 -0.52 -3.04 15.17
C GLU A 83 0.36 -2.83 13.95
N ILE A 84 0.01 -1.85 13.12
CA ILE A 84 0.80 -1.47 11.96
C ILE A 84 2.17 -0.97 12.40
N GLN A 85 2.23 -0.13 13.41
CA GLN A 85 3.49 0.39 13.93
C GLN A 85 4.35 -0.74 14.50
N SER A 86 3.74 -1.68 15.19
CA SER A 86 4.46 -2.85 15.70
C SER A 86 5.05 -3.69 14.57
N MET A 87 4.32 -3.88 13.48
CA MET A 87 4.81 -4.58 12.29
C MET A 87 6.02 -3.87 11.68
N LEU A 88 5.96 -2.54 11.61
CA LEU A 88 7.06 -1.75 11.07
C LEU A 88 8.30 -1.82 11.96
N ASP A 89 8.11 -1.79 13.27
CA ASP A 89 9.20 -1.89 14.24
C ASP A 89 9.91 -3.25 14.14
N GLU A 90 9.17 -4.32 13.90
CA GLU A 90 9.73 -5.66 13.71
C GLU A 90 10.54 -5.76 12.42
N THR A 91 10.20 -4.96 11.41
CA THR A 91 10.85 -4.98 10.11
C THR A 91 12.18 -4.22 10.12
N ILE A 92 12.31 -3.30 11.00
CA ILE A 92 13.50 -2.48 11.17
C ILE A 92 14.51 -3.19 12.08
#